data_bad4cf089882e33e8f3f92fbfd43bf80
#
_entry.id   bad4cf089882e33e8f3f92fbfd43bf80
#
_cell.length_a   1.000
_cell.length_b   1.000
_cell.length_c   1.000
_cell.angle_alpha   90.00
_cell.angle_beta   90.00
_cell.angle_gamma   90.00
#
_symmetry.space_group_name_H-M   'P 1'
#
loop_
_entity.id
_entity.type
_entity.pdbx_description
1 polymer ?
#
loop_
_entity_poly.entity_id
_entity_poly.type
_entity_poly.pdbx_seq_one_letter_code
_entity_poly.pdbx_strand_id
1 'polypeptide(L)'
;TTTGYEEGDFGDKSIRQQILSNRKAAYSFTMLYRAEQATNVLPVVAWSPDENAPDLLVPMEAHAEEYNAYLANIYGYGFEGKPFCRVPFEGPKSLAAVQRWLNFWKAHRDYFKEGYMLHLYEPDGAHIDAVVHLLDNGPQRRALVVAFNPAEIMLERVCNLILPSFNAAESSWNYRSESGEEGTMTDGMIPISVPAFDATWFELIEIKENKTNA
;
A
#
# COMPACT_ATOMS: atom_id res chain seq x y z
N THR A 1 -9.14 19.65 2.35
CA THR A 1 -10.43 19.05 1.97
C THR A 1 -10.58 17.77 2.74
N THR A 2 -11.38 17.79 3.78
CA THR A 2 -11.79 16.63 4.55
C THR A 2 -12.60 15.73 3.66
N THR A 3 -12.10 14.56 3.42
CA THR A 3 -12.77 13.56 2.65
C THR A 3 -13.50 12.64 3.60
N GLY A 4 -14.80 12.64 3.45
CA GLY A 4 -15.70 11.58 3.85
C GLY A 4 -15.38 10.83 5.13
N TYR A 5 -15.54 11.46 6.26
CA TYR A 5 -15.87 10.79 7.49
C TYR A 5 -17.32 10.34 7.36
N GLU A 6 -17.54 9.10 6.98
CA GLU A 6 -18.87 8.51 7.04
C GLU A 6 -19.10 7.98 8.45
N GLU A 7 -19.67 8.81 9.30
CA GLU A 7 -20.01 8.48 10.69
C GLU A 7 -21.05 7.34 10.81
N GLY A 8 -21.62 6.86 9.73
CA GLY A 8 -22.78 5.98 9.77
C GLY A 8 -22.51 4.47 9.71
N ASP A 9 -21.30 4.05 9.40
CA ASP A 9 -21.06 2.64 9.01
C ASP A 9 -20.34 1.79 10.09
N PHE A 10 -20.18 2.27 11.29
CA PHE A 10 -19.43 1.60 12.35
C PHE A 10 -20.14 0.37 12.96
N GLY A 11 -21.47 0.32 12.90
CA GLY A 11 -22.25 -0.66 13.68
C GLY A 11 -22.29 -2.08 13.12
N ASP A 12 -22.21 -2.25 11.80
CA ASP A 12 -22.59 -3.51 11.14
C ASP A 12 -21.45 -4.17 10.34
N LYS A 13 -20.32 -3.49 10.14
CA LYS A 13 -19.19 -4.02 9.36
C LYS A 13 -18.09 -4.58 10.24
N SER A 14 -17.58 -5.74 9.87
CA SER A 14 -16.35 -6.28 10.50
C SER A 14 -15.17 -5.32 10.28
N ILE A 15 -14.15 -5.41 11.13
CA ILE A 15 -12.92 -4.61 10.99
C ILE A 15 -12.31 -4.76 9.58
N ARG A 16 -12.27 -5.98 9.03
CA ARG A 16 -11.74 -6.26 7.68
C ARG A 16 -12.56 -5.58 6.59
N GLN A 17 -13.88 -5.57 6.74
CA GLN A 17 -14.77 -4.85 5.80
C GLN A 17 -14.56 -3.33 5.87
N GLN A 18 -14.30 -2.79 7.05
CA GLN A 18 -13.98 -1.37 7.22
C GLN A 18 -12.63 -1.02 6.56
N ILE A 19 -11.60 -1.86 6.75
CA ILE A 19 -10.28 -1.69 6.11
C ILE A 19 -10.41 -1.75 4.58
N LEU A 20 -11.21 -2.68 4.04
CA LEU A 20 -11.48 -2.76 2.60
C LEU A 20 -12.25 -1.52 2.10
N SER A 21 -13.27 -1.08 2.82
CA SER A 21 -14.03 0.14 2.48
C SER A 21 -13.10 1.35 2.42
N ASN A 22 -12.17 1.44 3.36
CA ASN A 22 -11.14 2.47 3.39
C ASN A 22 -10.23 2.45 2.15
N ARG A 23 -9.80 1.26 1.74
CA ARG A 23 -8.97 1.11 0.54
C ARG A 23 -9.75 1.47 -0.73
N LYS A 24 -11.03 1.11 -0.82
CA LYS A 24 -11.92 1.53 -1.91
C LYS A 24 -12.10 3.06 -1.94
N ALA A 25 -12.24 3.69 -0.79
CA ALA A 25 -12.30 5.14 -0.70
C ALA A 25 -10.97 5.78 -1.14
N ALA A 26 -9.82 5.26 -0.68
CA ALA A 26 -8.51 5.73 -1.11
C ALA A 26 -8.31 5.59 -2.62
N TYR A 27 -8.74 4.47 -3.22
CA TYR A 27 -8.75 4.27 -4.66
C TYR A 27 -9.58 5.33 -5.37
N SER A 28 -10.82 5.52 -4.99
CA SER A 28 -11.71 6.51 -5.61
C SER A 28 -11.15 7.94 -5.52
N PHE A 29 -10.55 8.27 -4.37
CA PHE A 29 -9.93 9.58 -4.17
C PHE A 29 -8.73 9.81 -5.06
N THR A 30 -7.82 8.86 -5.11
CA THR A 30 -6.57 8.99 -5.86
C THR A 30 -6.79 8.86 -7.37
N MET A 31 -7.91 8.29 -7.82
CA MET A 31 -8.35 8.34 -9.22
C MET A 31 -8.81 9.72 -9.65
N LEU A 32 -9.42 10.49 -8.73
CA LEU A 32 -9.97 11.82 -9.02
C LEU A 32 -8.94 12.94 -8.78
N TYR A 33 -8.01 12.72 -7.86
CA TYR A 33 -7.01 13.71 -7.44
C TYR A 33 -5.63 13.08 -7.47
N ARG A 34 -4.61 13.87 -7.79
CA ARG A 34 -3.23 13.41 -7.62
C ARG A 34 -2.99 13.05 -6.16
N ALA A 35 -2.23 11.98 -5.90
CA ALA A 35 -1.92 11.52 -4.55
C ALA A 35 -1.34 12.63 -3.65
N GLU A 36 -0.58 13.55 -4.24
CA GLU A 36 -0.04 14.76 -3.58
C GLU A 36 -1.13 15.67 -2.96
N GLN A 37 -2.36 15.58 -3.45
CA GLN A 37 -3.49 16.39 -2.97
C GLN A 37 -4.41 15.61 -2.02
N ALA A 38 -4.26 14.30 -1.94
CA ALA A 38 -5.03 13.43 -1.07
C ALA A 38 -4.39 13.38 0.34
N THR A 39 -4.26 14.52 0.98
CA THR A 39 -3.49 14.67 2.22
C THR A 39 -4.07 13.95 3.44
N ASN A 40 -5.30 13.46 3.40
CA ASN A 40 -5.89 12.74 4.53
C ASN A 40 -7.08 11.88 4.08
N VAL A 41 -6.85 10.67 3.64
CA VAL A 41 -7.88 9.65 3.75
C VAL A 41 -7.84 9.17 5.21
N LEU A 42 -8.71 9.71 6.04
CA LEU A 42 -8.81 9.28 7.42
C LEU A 42 -9.38 7.86 7.43
N PRO A 43 -8.64 6.91 7.93
CA PRO A 43 -9.12 5.56 8.10
C PRO A 43 -10.23 5.52 9.15
N VAL A 44 -11.25 4.76 8.88
CA VAL A 44 -12.49 4.71 9.66
C VAL A 44 -12.37 3.87 10.93
N VAL A 45 -11.29 3.07 11.07
CA VAL A 45 -11.10 2.25 12.27
C VAL A 45 -10.44 3.07 13.37
N ALA A 46 -11.14 3.25 14.48
CA ALA A 46 -10.58 3.86 15.68
C ALA A 46 -9.90 2.80 16.53
N TRP A 47 -8.59 2.91 16.67
CA TRP A 47 -7.77 1.98 17.44
C TRP A 47 -7.50 2.55 18.84
N SER A 48 -7.67 1.73 19.88
CA SER A 48 -7.33 2.11 21.24
C SER A 48 -7.04 0.91 22.12
N PRO A 49 -6.07 1.02 23.05
CA PRO A 49 -5.85 0.05 24.10
C PRO A 49 -6.84 0.15 25.25
N ASP A 50 -7.73 1.13 25.25
CA ASP A 50 -8.59 1.42 26.40
C ASP A 50 -9.72 0.41 26.49
N GLU A 51 -9.58 -0.58 27.38
CA GLU A 51 -10.60 -1.60 27.69
C GLU A 51 -11.91 -0.98 28.20
N ASN A 52 -11.88 0.28 28.66
CA ASN A 52 -13.05 1.03 29.12
C ASN A 52 -13.58 1.98 28.06
N ALA A 53 -13.02 1.97 26.87
CA ALA A 53 -13.52 2.79 25.77
C ALA A 53 -14.87 2.24 25.28
N PRO A 54 -15.79 3.12 24.88
CA PRO A 54 -17.07 2.68 24.32
C PRO A 54 -16.83 1.76 23.12
N ASP A 55 -17.80 0.89 22.83
CA ASP A 55 -17.82 -0.25 21.88
C ASP A 55 -17.26 -0.02 20.46
N LEU A 56 -16.69 1.16 20.19
CA LEU A 56 -16.18 1.61 18.90
C LEU A 56 -14.65 1.51 18.76
N LEU A 57 -13.93 1.15 19.82
CA LEU A 57 -12.47 1.14 19.80
C LEU A 57 -11.94 -0.28 19.76
N VAL A 58 -11.05 -0.53 18.81
CA VAL A 58 -10.50 -1.86 18.53
C VAL A 58 -9.12 -2.01 19.16
N PRO A 59 -8.91 -3.02 20.02
CA PRO A 59 -7.59 -3.32 20.59
C PRO A 59 -6.60 -3.75 19.49
N MET A 60 -5.50 -3.02 19.35
CA MET A 60 -4.51 -3.27 18.28
C MET A 60 -3.80 -4.60 18.42
N GLU A 61 -3.49 -5.00 19.64
CA GLU A 61 -2.73 -6.24 19.87
C GLU A 61 -3.58 -7.48 19.63
N ALA A 62 -4.87 -7.42 19.99
CA ALA A 62 -5.83 -8.50 19.72
C ALA A 62 -6.16 -8.63 18.23
N HIS A 63 -6.06 -7.54 17.46
CA HIS A 63 -6.35 -7.46 16.04
C HIS A 63 -5.12 -7.00 15.23
N ALA A 64 -3.95 -7.58 15.55
CA ALA A 64 -2.68 -7.13 14.99
C ALA A 64 -2.57 -7.34 13.46
N GLU A 65 -3.23 -8.34 12.92
CA GLU A 65 -3.30 -8.57 11.46
C GLU A 65 -4.09 -7.47 10.78
N GLU A 66 -5.26 -7.15 11.32
CA GLU A 66 -6.11 -6.06 10.82
C GLU A 66 -5.39 -4.71 10.98
N TYR A 67 -4.69 -4.51 12.09
CA TYR A 67 -3.91 -3.29 12.30
C TYR A 67 -2.76 -3.17 11.30
N ASN A 68 -2.06 -4.27 11.01
CA ASN A 68 -1.03 -4.32 9.97
C ASN A 68 -1.60 -3.96 8.58
N ALA A 69 -2.73 -4.56 8.18
CA ALA A 69 -3.39 -4.27 6.91
C ALA A 69 -3.87 -2.80 6.82
N TYR A 70 -4.30 -2.25 7.94
CA TYR A 70 -4.68 -0.85 8.05
C TYR A 70 -3.49 0.10 7.85
N LEU A 71 -2.35 -0.19 8.46
CA LEU A 71 -1.12 0.58 8.25
C LEU A 71 -0.60 0.44 6.80
N ALA A 72 -0.77 -0.75 6.19
CA ALA A 72 -0.50 -0.97 4.79
C ALA A 72 -1.28 -0.01 3.88
N ASN A 73 -2.58 0.19 4.17
CA ASN A 73 -3.40 1.14 3.41
C ASN A 73 -2.87 2.57 3.50
N ILE A 74 -2.44 3.01 4.68
CA ILE A 74 -1.90 4.36 4.86
C ILE A 74 -0.56 4.51 4.13
N TYR A 75 0.40 3.67 4.49
CA TYR A 75 1.77 3.85 4.03
C TYR A 75 2.01 3.31 2.63
N GLY A 76 1.27 2.26 2.22
CA GLY A 76 1.36 1.71 0.87
C GLY A 76 0.83 2.64 -0.21
N TYR A 77 -0.17 3.46 0.12
CA TYR A 77 -0.61 4.56 -0.76
C TYR A 77 0.28 5.81 -0.65
N GLY A 78 1.28 5.80 0.22
CA GLY A 78 2.21 6.92 0.38
C GLY A 78 1.64 8.08 1.20
N PHE A 79 0.54 7.89 1.92
CA PHE A 79 -0.03 8.96 2.73
C PHE A 79 0.89 9.30 3.91
N GLU A 80 1.08 10.59 4.15
CA GLU A 80 1.66 11.12 5.37
C GLU A 80 0.59 11.13 6.47
N GLY A 81 0.35 10.00 7.07
CA GLY A 81 -0.66 9.87 8.12
C GLY A 81 -0.11 9.17 9.35
N LYS A 82 -0.80 9.37 10.45
CA LYS A 82 -0.68 8.49 11.62
C LYS A 82 -2.01 7.78 11.80
N PRO A 83 -2.00 6.55 12.31
CA PRO A 83 -3.23 5.86 12.65
C PRO A 83 -4.08 6.69 13.61
N PHE A 84 -5.38 6.59 13.48
CA PHE A 84 -6.30 7.24 14.40
C PHE A 84 -6.32 6.45 15.72
N CYS A 85 -5.38 6.81 16.60
CA CYS A 85 -5.17 6.15 17.89
C CYS A 85 -4.52 7.10 18.88
N ARG A 86 -4.70 6.83 20.18
CA ARG A 86 -4.03 7.57 21.26
C ARG A 86 -2.56 7.22 21.35
N VAL A 87 -2.25 5.94 21.20
CA VAL A 87 -0.90 5.39 21.15
C VAL A 87 -0.72 4.57 19.86
N PRO A 88 0.47 4.52 19.27
CA PRO A 88 0.67 3.85 17.98
C PRO A 88 0.76 2.32 18.10
N PHE A 89 0.92 1.76 19.29
CA PHE A 89 0.98 0.31 19.55
C PHE A 89 0.64 0.02 21.00
N GLU A 90 0.20 -1.22 21.29
CA GLU A 90 -0.13 -1.73 22.62
C GLU A 90 0.85 -2.80 23.10
N GLY A 91 1.31 -3.63 22.16
CA GLY A 91 2.13 -4.80 22.44
C GLY A 91 3.10 -5.12 21.32
N PRO A 92 3.78 -6.27 21.40
CA PRO A 92 4.84 -6.61 20.45
C PRO A 92 4.37 -6.79 19.01
N LYS A 93 3.17 -7.31 18.77
CA LYS A 93 2.66 -7.53 17.40
C LYS A 93 2.29 -6.21 16.73
N SER A 94 1.55 -5.36 17.42
CA SER A 94 1.19 -4.04 16.93
C SER A 94 2.41 -3.14 16.76
N LEU A 95 3.42 -3.25 17.64
CA LEU A 95 4.70 -2.58 17.48
C LEU A 95 5.44 -3.06 16.22
N ALA A 96 5.46 -4.36 15.95
CA ALA A 96 6.09 -4.91 14.76
C ALA A 96 5.44 -4.38 13.47
N ALA A 97 4.11 -4.30 13.43
CA ALA A 97 3.38 -3.72 12.31
C ALA A 97 3.76 -2.24 12.10
N VAL A 98 3.79 -1.45 13.16
CA VAL A 98 4.23 -0.04 13.08
C VAL A 98 5.66 0.08 12.58
N GLN A 99 6.58 -0.71 13.10
CA GLN A 99 7.99 -0.69 12.67
C GLN A 99 8.13 -1.07 11.19
N ARG A 100 7.44 -2.12 10.74
CA ARG A 100 7.43 -2.55 9.33
C ARG A 100 7.05 -1.40 8.41
N TRP A 101 5.88 -0.81 8.62
CA TRP A 101 5.33 0.19 7.71
C TRP A 101 5.99 1.57 7.83
N LEU A 102 6.45 1.97 9.00
CA LEU A 102 7.27 3.17 9.14
C LEU A 102 8.65 3.03 8.48
N ASN A 103 9.27 1.85 8.59
CA ASN A 103 10.55 1.60 7.91
C ASN A 103 10.35 1.57 6.40
N PHE A 104 9.29 0.92 5.92
CA PHE A 104 8.88 0.97 4.51
C PHE A 104 8.74 2.42 4.03
N TRP A 105 7.94 3.22 4.71
CA TRP A 105 7.69 4.60 4.31
C TRP A 105 8.98 5.44 4.29
N LYS A 106 9.84 5.28 5.30
CA LYS A 106 11.13 5.99 5.38
C LYS A 106 12.07 5.59 4.25
N ALA A 107 12.14 4.30 3.94
CA ALA A 107 13.00 3.78 2.87
C ALA A 107 12.56 4.22 1.48
N HIS A 108 11.25 4.39 1.27
CA HIS A 108 10.67 4.71 -0.04
C HIS A 108 10.11 6.14 -0.13
N ARG A 109 10.53 7.02 0.78
CA ARG A 109 10.00 8.39 0.89
C ARG A 109 10.06 9.18 -0.40
N ASP A 110 11.10 8.99 -1.21
CA ASP A 110 11.30 9.71 -2.47
C ASP A 110 10.18 9.42 -3.46
N TYR A 111 9.71 8.16 -3.53
CA TYR A 111 8.60 7.77 -4.38
C TYR A 111 7.31 8.52 -4.05
N PHE A 112 7.08 8.78 -2.76
CA PHE A 112 5.86 9.43 -2.28
C PHE A 112 5.92 10.96 -2.39
N LYS A 113 7.10 11.55 -2.35
CA LYS A 113 7.30 13.01 -2.37
C LYS A 113 7.58 13.57 -3.76
N GLU A 114 8.32 12.83 -4.57
CA GLU A 114 8.83 13.29 -5.85
C GLU A 114 8.24 12.52 -7.03
N GLY A 115 7.63 11.37 -6.75
CA GLY A 115 7.00 10.51 -7.73
C GLY A 115 5.51 10.75 -7.89
N TYR A 116 4.87 9.89 -8.67
CA TYR A 116 3.41 9.86 -8.82
C TYR A 116 2.92 8.42 -8.77
N MET A 117 1.66 8.25 -8.37
CA MET A 117 1.05 6.94 -8.19
C MET A 117 0.07 6.64 -9.32
N LEU A 118 0.07 5.37 -9.77
CA LEU A 118 -0.92 4.81 -10.67
C LEU A 118 -1.56 3.58 -10.03
N HIS A 119 -2.84 3.37 -10.30
CA HIS A 119 -3.53 2.15 -9.91
C HIS A 119 -3.29 1.06 -10.94
N LEU A 120 -2.87 -0.12 -10.48
CA LEU A 120 -2.79 -1.32 -11.30
C LEU A 120 -4.13 -2.06 -11.33
N TYR A 121 -4.76 -2.17 -10.16
CA TYR A 121 -6.04 -2.87 -10.01
C TYR A 121 -6.92 -2.20 -8.97
N GLU A 122 -8.23 -2.24 -9.23
CA GLU A 122 -9.25 -1.76 -8.30
C GLU A 122 -9.42 -2.73 -7.12
N PRO A 123 -9.60 -2.21 -5.88
CA PRO A 123 -9.92 -3.03 -4.71
C PRO A 123 -11.34 -3.61 -4.81
N ASP A 124 -11.47 -4.87 -5.20
CA ASP A 124 -12.77 -5.56 -5.29
C ASP A 124 -13.13 -6.35 -4.02
N GLY A 125 -12.14 -6.65 -3.17
CA GLY A 125 -12.29 -7.41 -1.93
C GLY A 125 -12.14 -8.91 -2.10
N ALA A 126 -11.79 -9.40 -3.29
CA ALA A 126 -11.62 -10.82 -3.59
C ALA A 126 -10.24 -11.15 -4.18
N HIS A 127 -9.65 -10.22 -4.91
CA HIS A 127 -8.38 -10.41 -5.59
C HIS A 127 -7.32 -9.43 -5.06
N ILE A 128 -6.06 -9.73 -5.35
CA ILE A 128 -4.97 -8.79 -5.10
C ILE A 128 -5.25 -7.51 -5.87
N ASP A 129 -5.31 -6.39 -5.17
CA ASP A 129 -5.24 -5.05 -5.76
C ASP A 129 -3.85 -4.46 -5.55
N ALA A 130 -3.46 -3.49 -6.39
CA ALA A 130 -2.12 -2.95 -6.34
C ALA A 130 -2.04 -1.52 -6.87
N VAL A 131 -1.04 -0.81 -6.37
CA VAL A 131 -0.62 0.49 -6.86
C VAL A 131 0.85 0.45 -7.28
N VAL A 132 1.26 1.33 -8.18
CA VAL A 132 2.65 1.58 -8.50
C VAL A 132 2.97 3.06 -8.30
N HIS A 133 4.00 3.33 -7.50
CA HIS A 133 4.59 4.66 -7.37
C HIS A 133 5.78 4.75 -8.31
N LEU A 134 5.79 5.74 -9.18
CA LEU A 134 6.79 5.94 -10.21
C LEU A 134 7.65 7.15 -9.87
N LEU A 135 8.94 6.98 -10.03
CA LEU A 135 9.94 8.03 -9.88
C LEU A 135 10.79 8.08 -11.16
N ASP A 136 10.47 9.02 -12.05
CA ASP A 136 11.05 9.15 -13.38
C ASP A 136 11.81 10.47 -13.61
N ASN A 137 11.94 11.27 -12.56
CA ASN A 137 12.63 12.58 -12.57
C ASN A 137 14.16 12.49 -12.45
N GLY A 138 14.71 11.28 -12.36
CA GLY A 138 16.13 11.02 -12.15
C GLY A 138 16.86 10.46 -13.38
N PRO A 139 18.14 10.14 -13.22
CA PRO A 139 18.95 9.55 -14.28
C PRO A 139 18.50 8.14 -14.65
N GLN A 140 17.69 7.48 -13.84
CA GLN A 140 17.21 6.12 -13.98
C GLN A 140 15.78 6.05 -13.44
N ARG A 141 14.87 5.47 -14.22
CA ARG A 141 13.49 5.29 -13.76
C ARG A 141 13.45 4.24 -12.64
N ARG A 142 12.61 4.49 -11.64
CA ARG A 142 12.36 3.56 -10.55
C ARG A 142 10.86 3.41 -10.36
N ALA A 143 10.42 2.22 -9.95
CA ALA A 143 9.02 1.97 -9.61
C ALA A 143 8.93 1.19 -8.30
N LEU A 144 7.92 1.49 -7.49
CA LEU A 144 7.61 0.79 -6.27
C LEU A 144 6.18 0.26 -6.38
N VAL A 145 6.04 -1.05 -6.51
CA VAL A 145 4.74 -1.73 -6.55
C VAL A 145 4.36 -2.12 -5.14
N VAL A 146 3.16 -1.76 -4.70
CA VAL A 146 2.58 -2.21 -3.44
C VAL A 146 1.31 -2.98 -3.75
N ALA A 147 1.25 -4.24 -3.32
CA ALA A 147 0.16 -5.16 -3.57
C ALA A 147 -0.53 -5.55 -2.25
N PHE A 148 -1.86 -5.59 -2.26
CA PHE A 148 -2.70 -5.84 -1.10
C PHE A 148 -3.55 -7.08 -1.34
N ASN A 149 -3.61 -7.97 -0.36
CA ASN A 149 -4.48 -9.13 -0.36
C ASN A 149 -5.65 -8.93 0.62
N PRO A 150 -6.90 -8.82 0.14
CA PRO A 150 -8.08 -8.69 1.00
C PRO A 150 -8.61 -10.02 1.54
N ALA A 151 -8.13 -11.16 1.01
CA ALA A 151 -8.66 -12.49 1.33
C ALA A 151 -8.00 -13.12 2.57
N GLU A 152 -8.69 -14.10 3.15
CA GLU A 152 -8.20 -14.87 4.30
C GLU A 152 -7.27 -16.04 3.94
N ILE A 153 -6.86 -16.09 2.68
CA ILE A 153 -5.90 -17.06 2.15
C ILE A 153 -4.79 -16.32 1.40
N MET A 154 -3.64 -16.97 1.28
CA MET A 154 -2.59 -16.47 0.37
C MET A 154 -3.13 -16.39 -1.05
N LEU A 155 -2.89 -15.29 -1.71
CA LEU A 155 -3.21 -15.09 -3.12
C LEU A 155 -1.93 -14.87 -3.94
N GLU A 156 -2.00 -15.34 -5.18
CA GLU A 156 -0.97 -15.13 -6.19
C GLU A 156 -1.56 -14.38 -7.38
N ARG A 157 -0.79 -13.50 -7.96
CA ARG A 157 -1.16 -12.75 -9.16
C ARG A 157 0.07 -12.38 -9.97
N VAL A 158 -0.04 -12.39 -11.29
CA VAL A 158 0.94 -11.74 -12.15
C VAL A 158 0.51 -10.28 -12.32
N CYS A 159 1.29 -9.35 -11.78
CA CYS A 159 1.06 -7.93 -11.97
C CYS A 159 1.57 -7.49 -13.34
N ASN A 160 0.69 -6.87 -14.10
CA ASN A 160 1.01 -6.26 -15.39
C ASN A 160 1.32 -4.77 -15.20
N LEU A 161 2.55 -4.37 -15.51
CA LEU A 161 3.05 -3.00 -15.42
C LEU A 161 3.04 -2.29 -16.79
N ILE A 162 2.14 -2.70 -17.69
CA ILE A 162 1.92 -2.07 -18.99
C ILE A 162 0.69 -1.19 -18.89
N LEU A 163 0.89 0.09 -18.64
CA LEU A 163 -0.14 1.11 -18.48
C LEU A 163 0.01 2.18 -19.57
N PRO A 164 -1.05 2.94 -19.90
CA PRO A 164 -0.98 3.99 -20.93
C PRO A 164 0.11 5.04 -20.70
N SER A 165 0.41 5.34 -19.42
CA SER A 165 1.42 6.32 -19.02
C SER A 165 2.72 5.70 -18.50
N PHE A 166 2.77 4.38 -18.39
CA PHE A 166 3.96 3.65 -17.91
C PHE A 166 3.97 2.24 -18.51
N ASN A 167 4.93 1.98 -19.39
CA ASN A 167 5.11 0.68 -20.01
C ASN A 167 6.45 0.07 -19.60
N ALA A 168 6.41 -0.84 -18.63
CA ALA A 168 7.63 -1.49 -18.14
C ALA A 168 8.22 -2.50 -19.13
N ALA A 169 7.45 -2.95 -20.14
CA ALA A 169 7.97 -3.86 -21.19
C ALA A 169 8.90 -3.18 -22.20
N GLU A 170 9.00 -1.84 -22.19
CA GLU A 170 9.93 -1.10 -23.07
C GLU A 170 11.37 -1.10 -22.55
N SER A 171 11.62 -1.63 -21.36
CA SER A 171 12.93 -1.67 -20.71
C SER A 171 13.08 -2.93 -19.90
N SER A 172 14.32 -3.25 -19.55
CA SER A 172 14.62 -4.27 -18.55
C SER A 172 14.70 -3.64 -17.17
N TRP A 173 14.28 -4.36 -16.13
CA TRP A 173 14.23 -3.88 -14.76
C TRP A 173 14.83 -4.90 -13.80
N ASN A 174 15.71 -4.46 -12.92
CA ASN A 174 16.02 -5.23 -11.72
C ASN A 174 14.93 -5.00 -10.69
N TYR A 175 14.46 -6.05 -10.04
CA TYR A 175 13.51 -5.94 -8.94
C TYR A 175 14.06 -6.54 -7.66
N ARG A 176 13.58 -6.03 -6.54
CA ARG A 176 13.78 -6.58 -5.20
C ARG A 176 12.47 -6.56 -4.44
N SER A 177 12.08 -7.70 -3.88
CA SER A 177 10.88 -7.83 -3.05
C SER A 177 11.14 -7.45 -1.59
N GLU A 178 10.07 -7.30 -0.81
CA GLU A 178 10.12 -7.17 0.64
C GLU A 178 10.87 -8.31 1.33
N SER A 179 10.70 -9.53 0.84
CA SER A 179 11.38 -10.72 1.38
C SER A 179 12.88 -10.78 1.01
N GLY A 180 13.38 -9.86 0.19
CA GLY A 180 14.75 -9.84 -0.30
C GLY A 180 14.98 -10.71 -1.54
N GLU A 181 13.93 -11.23 -2.17
CA GLU A 181 14.05 -11.86 -3.47
C GLU A 181 14.44 -10.82 -4.53
N GLU A 182 15.41 -11.16 -5.37
CA GLU A 182 15.91 -10.31 -6.44
C GLU A 182 15.84 -11.02 -7.79
N GLY A 183 15.62 -10.27 -8.85
CA GLY A 183 15.57 -10.80 -10.21
C GLY A 183 15.52 -9.70 -11.26
N THR A 184 15.29 -10.13 -12.51
CA THR A 184 15.17 -9.21 -13.65
C THR A 184 13.83 -9.46 -14.36
N MET A 185 13.14 -8.38 -14.67
CA MET A 185 11.90 -8.36 -15.45
C MET A 185 12.15 -7.67 -16.79
N THR A 186 11.66 -8.25 -17.89
CA THR A 186 11.84 -7.72 -19.25
C THR A 186 10.54 -7.58 -20.04
N ASP A 187 9.46 -8.16 -19.56
CA ASP A 187 8.16 -8.23 -20.24
C ASP A 187 7.08 -7.35 -19.58
N GLY A 188 7.46 -6.59 -18.55
CA GLY A 188 6.54 -5.77 -17.78
C GLY A 188 5.63 -6.56 -16.84
N MET A 189 5.93 -7.85 -16.61
CA MET A 189 5.13 -8.72 -15.75
C MET A 189 5.93 -9.21 -14.56
N ILE A 190 5.36 -9.07 -13.35
CA ILE A 190 5.96 -9.52 -12.11
C ILE A 190 5.02 -10.46 -11.37
N PRO A 191 5.41 -11.73 -11.11
CA PRO A 191 4.63 -12.61 -10.25
C PRO A 191 4.74 -12.14 -8.81
N ILE A 192 3.61 -12.03 -8.13
CA ILE A 192 3.54 -11.65 -6.72
C ILE A 192 2.72 -12.67 -5.95
N SER A 193 3.15 -12.94 -4.74
CA SER A 193 2.43 -13.75 -3.75
C SER A 193 2.26 -12.89 -2.51
N VAL A 194 1.02 -12.74 -2.02
CA VAL A 194 0.71 -11.92 -0.86
C VAL A 194 0.04 -12.80 0.19
N PRO A 195 0.56 -12.85 1.43
CA PRO A 195 -0.07 -13.59 2.51
C PRO A 195 -1.51 -13.16 2.76
N ALA A 196 -2.27 -14.02 3.45
CA ALA A 196 -3.64 -13.73 3.83
C ALA A 196 -3.75 -12.40 4.56
N PHE A 197 -4.67 -11.57 4.14
CA PHE A 197 -5.00 -10.28 4.73
C PHE A 197 -3.79 -9.37 5.03
N ASP A 198 -2.84 -9.32 4.09
CA ASP A 198 -1.58 -8.57 4.22
C ASP A 198 -1.29 -7.78 2.94
N ALA A 199 -0.14 -7.14 2.91
CA ALA A 199 0.40 -6.46 1.73
C ALA A 199 1.89 -6.77 1.61
N THR A 200 2.42 -6.62 0.40
CA THR A 200 3.86 -6.71 0.12
C THR A 200 4.27 -5.67 -0.91
N TRP A 201 5.56 -5.45 -1.08
CA TRP A 201 6.06 -4.51 -2.07
C TRP A 201 7.27 -5.05 -2.84
N PHE A 202 7.47 -4.46 -4.03
CA PHE A 202 8.59 -4.71 -4.92
C PHE A 202 9.15 -3.37 -5.38
N GLU A 203 10.43 -3.17 -5.22
CA GLU A 203 11.15 -2.05 -5.82
C GLU A 203 11.75 -2.48 -7.16
N LEU A 204 11.54 -1.66 -8.20
CA LEU A 204 12.07 -1.90 -9.54
C LEU A 204 12.98 -0.75 -9.94
N ILE A 205 14.12 -1.09 -10.52
CA ILE A 205 15.11 -0.13 -11.02
C ILE A 205 15.40 -0.46 -12.48
N GLU A 206 15.16 0.49 -13.37
CA GLU A 206 15.39 0.33 -14.80
C GLU A 206 16.86 0.06 -15.11
N ILE A 207 17.11 -0.94 -15.94
CA ILE A 207 18.45 -1.23 -16.45
C ILE A 207 18.68 -0.35 -17.68
N LYS A 208 19.61 0.59 -17.59
CA LYS A 208 20.03 1.37 -18.77
C LYS A 208 20.92 0.51 -19.67
N GLU A 209 20.49 0.29 -20.88
CA GLU A 209 21.40 -0.19 -21.91
C GLU A 209 22.45 0.90 -22.15
N ASN A 210 23.71 0.61 -21.86
CA ASN A 210 24.81 1.41 -22.37
C ASN A 210 24.75 1.37 -23.89
N LYS A 211 24.16 2.36 -24.54
CA LYS A 211 24.34 2.54 -25.97
C LYS A 211 25.82 2.82 -26.18
N THR A 212 26.58 1.76 -26.38
CA THR A 212 27.94 1.85 -26.91
C THR A 212 27.77 2.50 -28.27
N ASN A 213 28.16 3.78 -28.42
CA ASN A 213 28.19 4.46 -29.69
C ASN A 213 29.11 3.62 -30.61
N ALA A 214 28.51 2.95 -31.60
CA ALA A 214 29.21 2.34 -32.71
C ALA A 214 29.52 3.42 -33.75
#